data_188fb4d7b0bf475286f084f5a92f33a8
#
_entry.id   188fb4d7b0bf475286f084f5a92f33a8
#
_cell.length_a   1.000
_cell.length_b   1.000
_cell.length_c   1.000
_cell.angle_alpha   90.00
_cell.angle_beta   90.00
_cell.angle_gamma   90.00
#
_symmetry.space_group_name_H-M   'P 1'
#
loop_
_entity.id
_entity.type
_entity.pdbx_description
1 polymer ?
#
loop_
_entity_poly.entity_id
_entity_poly.type
_entity_poly.pdbx_seq_one_letter_code
_entity_poly.pdbx_strand_id
1 'polypeptide(L)'
;MVFETGEGDTFLGSMLRAGIGVPYECNAGGCGSCKFTLVEGTVSEDLEACAGLRQSDRRKNKHLACVTRAQSNCVISIKLDDAYIPQVLPTGKTANFISRVSLTHDLWEFRFQTRDPASFLPGQYAKLHIPGVSGPRSYSMANTANNNGLWIFQIKRVHDGEATTVLFNDDLEEKVFTIDAPYSIAHLDANSTNDVVCIAGGSGLAPMVSILCGVAELHGKADRAVLYYGARSRNDVVDPNYFSSIPGFDPHTQYVPVLSEPEPGSDASGPTGFIHEHLGVALPEDCSGLDFYLAGPPPMVDAVRRHLILDRQIPIEQLHYDRFF
;
A
#
# COMPACT_ATOMS: atom_id res chain seq x y z
N MET A 1 5.00 24.39 16.70
CA MET A 1 3.68 23.80 16.35
C MET A 1 3.24 22.94 17.51
N VAL A 2 1.96 22.89 17.84
CA VAL A 2 1.39 22.07 18.93
C VAL A 2 0.31 21.19 18.31
N PHE A 3 0.24 19.92 18.72
CA PHE A 3 -0.81 18.99 18.36
C PHE A 3 -1.12 18.07 19.55
N GLU A 4 -2.30 17.49 19.55
CA GLU A 4 -2.73 16.56 20.59
C GLU A 4 -2.62 15.12 20.09
N THR A 5 -2.21 14.21 20.98
CA THR A 5 -2.21 12.76 20.68
C THR A 5 -3.47 12.14 21.26
N GLY A 6 -4.23 11.41 20.44
CA GLY A 6 -5.33 10.57 20.91
C GLY A 6 -4.84 9.45 21.81
N GLU A 7 -5.70 8.95 22.69
CA GLU A 7 -5.36 7.83 23.57
C GLU A 7 -4.98 6.59 22.73
N GLY A 8 -3.80 6.05 23.00
CA GLY A 8 -3.26 4.88 22.28
C GLY A 8 -2.80 5.16 20.84
N ASP A 9 -2.93 6.39 20.33
CA ASP A 9 -2.47 6.74 18.99
C ASP A 9 -0.94 6.97 18.95
N THR A 10 -0.38 6.79 17.76
CA THR A 10 1.03 7.05 17.50
C THR A 10 1.26 8.55 17.21
N PHE A 11 2.49 9.02 17.37
CA PHE A 11 2.82 10.39 16.95
C PHE A 11 2.49 10.64 15.49
N LEU A 12 2.82 9.70 14.59
CA LEU A 12 2.52 9.84 13.16
C LEU A 12 1.01 9.92 12.92
N GLY A 13 0.21 9.01 13.50
CA GLY A 13 -1.25 9.02 13.35
C GLY A 13 -1.86 10.33 13.80
N SER A 14 -1.47 10.81 15.00
CA SER A 14 -1.98 12.05 15.55
C SER A 14 -1.58 13.28 14.72
N MET A 15 -0.33 13.34 14.22
CA MET A 15 0.12 14.44 13.37
C MET A 15 -0.63 14.45 12.03
N LEU A 16 -0.81 13.30 11.38
CA LEU A 16 -1.55 13.23 10.12
C LEU A 16 -3.03 13.61 10.30
N ARG A 17 -3.67 13.20 11.41
CA ARG A 17 -5.05 13.62 11.75
C ARG A 17 -5.15 15.13 12.02
N ALA A 18 -4.07 15.74 12.48
CA ALA A 18 -3.98 17.19 12.65
C ALA A 18 -3.61 17.94 11.35
N GLY A 19 -3.51 17.25 10.21
CA GLY A 19 -3.13 17.86 8.93
C GLY A 19 -1.65 18.24 8.84
N ILE A 20 -0.78 17.61 9.64
CA ILE A 20 0.65 17.90 9.67
C ILE A 20 1.37 16.93 8.72
N GLY A 21 2.09 17.46 7.73
CA GLY A 21 2.86 16.70 6.76
C GLY A 21 4.15 16.14 7.38
N VAL A 22 4.20 14.84 7.60
CA VAL A 22 5.36 14.13 8.15
C VAL A 22 5.81 13.08 7.13
N PRO A 23 7.09 13.07 6.73
CA PRO A 23 7.60 12.03 5.84
C PRO A 23 7.45 10.63 6.45
N TYR A 24 6.76 9.73 5.75
CA TYR A 24 6.60 8.33 6.13
C TYR A 24 6.40 7.46 4.88
N GLU A 25 6.49 6.14 5.04
CA GLU A 25 6.21 5.17 3.99
C GLU A 25 5.43 3.97 4.57
N CYS A 26 6.08 3.02 5.26
CA CYS A 26 5.48 1.75 5.70
C CYS A 26 4.48 1.87 6.85
N ASN A 27 4.53 2.93 7.66
CA ASN A 27 3.73 3.13 8.88
C ASN A 27 3.72 1.93 9.86
N ALA A 28 4.79 1.10 9.82
CA ALA A 28 4.93 -0.13 10.59
C ALA A 28 6.35 -0.33 11.17
N GLY A 29 7.16 0.75 11.25
CA GLY A 29 8.48 0.73 11.86
C GLY A 29 9.63 0.19 11.00
N GLY A 30 9.38 -0.31 9.80
CA GLY A 30 10.38 -0.98 8.95
C GLY A 30 11.28 -0.04 8.15
N CYS A 31 10.74 1.01 7.52
CA CYS A 31 11.47 1.83 6.54
C CYS A 31 12.38 2.91 7.17
N GLY A 32 12.04 3.43 8.35
CA GLY A 32 12.81 4.47 9.04
C GLY A 32 12.58 5.90 8.50
N SER A 33 11.58 6.15 7.67
CA SER A 33 11.31 7.46 7.06
C SER A 33 10.76 8.48 8.08
N CYS A 34 9.96 8.06 9.07
CA CYS A 34 9.31 8.90 10.08
C CYS A 34 10.14 9.14 11.34
N LYS A 35 11.47 9.26 11.21
CA LYS A 35 12.36 9.48 12.37
C LYS A 35 12.17 10.85 12.99
N PHE A 36 12.11 10.88 14.33
CA PHE A 36 12.15 12.12 15.11
C PHE A 36 13.15 12.00 16.28
N THR A 37 13.52 13.11 16.89
CA THR A 37 14.31 13.16 18.11
C THR A 37 13.40 13.59 19.26
N LEU A 38 13.36 12.81 20.34
CA LEU A 38 12.68 13.20 21.58
C LEU A 38 13.58 14.19 22.33
N VAL A 39 13.06 15.41 22.57
CA VAL A 39 13.78 16.48 23.28
C VAL A 39 13.39 16.46 24.75
N GLU A 40 12.07 16.39 25.05
CA GLU A 40 11.54 16.35 26.41
C GLU A 40 10.35 15.38 26.48
N GLY A 41 10.09 14.87 27.68
CA GLY A 41 8.97 13.97 27.95
C GLY A 41 9.35 12.51 27.95
N THR A 42 8.34 11.63 28.03
CA THR A 42 8.47 10.18 28.02
C THR A 42 7.57 9.55 26.98
N VAL A 43 8.07 8.49 26.36
CA VAL A 43 7.38 7.77 25.30
C VAL A 43 7.42 6.26 25.54
N SER A 44 6.48 5.55 24.95
CA SER A 44 6.54 4.08 24.77
C SER A 44 6.66 3.76 23.30
N GLU A 45 7.43 2.73 22.99
CA GLU A 45 7.56 2.21 21.63
C GLU A 45 7.59 0.68 21.63
N ASP A 46 7.07 0.08 20.57
CA ASP A 46 7.25 -1.34 20.33
C ASP A 46 8.65 -1.56 19.73
N LEU A 47 9.56 -2.06 20.55
CA LEU A 47 10.97 -2.24 20.17
C LEU A 47 11.16 -3.29 19.07
N GLU A 48 10.29 -4.29 19.00
CA GLU A 48 10.33 -5.33 17.96
C GLU A 48 9.92 -4.78 16.59
N ALA A 49 9.01 -3.80 16.59
CA ALA A 49 8.58 -3.13 15.36
C ALA A 49 9.56 -2.06 14.84
N CYS A 50 10.68 -1.79 15.53
CA CYS A 50 11.58 -0.67 15.19
C CYS A 50 12.77 -1.09 14.30
N ALA A 51 12.59 -1.97 13.31
CA ALA A 51 13.66 -2.41 12.40
C ALA A 51 14.30 -1.26 11.60
N GLY A 52 13.55 -0.18 11.33
CA GLY A 52 14.04 1.03 10.64
C GLY A 52 14.96 1.92 11.47
N LEU A 53 15.18 1.64 12.79
CA LEU A 53 16.10 2.38 13.65
C LEU A 53 17.44 1.65 13.78
N ARG A 54 18.51 2.34 13.39
CA ARG A 54 19.87 1.88 13.62
C ARG A 54 20.28 2.12 15.09
N GLN A 55 21.25 1.37 15.61
CA GLN A 55 21.77 1.58 16.96
C GLN A 55 22.34 3.00 17.16
N SER A 56 22.93 3.59 16.13
CA SER A 56 23.40 5.00 16.13
C SER A 56 22.28 6.01 16.26
N ASP A 57 21.07 5.71 15.76
CA ASP A 57 19.89 6.57 15.90
C ASP A 57 19.39 6.54 17.36
N ARG A 58 19.30 5.36 17.95
CA ARG A 58 18.90 5.18 19.36
C ARG A 58 19.82 5.92 20.34
N ARG A 59 21.15 5.92 20.10
CA ARG A 59 22.12 6.70 20.91
C ARG A 59 21.88 8.21 20.83
N LYS A 60 21.19 8.69 19.80
CA LYS A 60 20.84 10.10 19.59
C LYS A 60 19.40 10.40 20.02
N ASN A 61 18.79 9.53 20.82
CA ASN A 61 17.40 9.63 21.27
C ASN A 61 16.39 9.77 20.12
N LYS A 62 16.67 9.08 19.00
CA LYS A 62 15.74 9.03 17.86
C LYS A 62 14.76 7.89 17.99
N HIS A 63 13.56 8.13 17.54
CA HIS A 63 12.41 7.22 17.54
C HIS A 63 11.72 7.23 16.18
N LEU A 64 10.76 6.33 15.96
CA LEU A 64 9.91 6.28 14.77
C LEU A 64 8.48 6.73 15.12
N ALA A 65 8.01 7.80 14.52
CA ALA A 65 6.71 8.38 14.83
C ALA A 65 5.53 7.40 14.62
N CYS A 66 5.67 6.44 13.72
CA CYS A 66 4.62 5.47 13.40
C CYS A 66 4.40 4.36 14.44
N VAL A 67 5.36 4.15 15.35
CA VAL A 67 5.28 3.08 16.39
C VAL A 67 5.52 3.64 17.80
N THR A 68 5.71 4.94 17.95
CA THR A 68 5.96 5.60 19.24
C THR A 68 4.71 6.34 19.71
N ARG A 69 4.38 6.21 21.00
CA ARG A 69 3.24 6.83 21.68
C ARG A 69 3.71 7.71 22.82
N ALA A 70 3.06 8.86 23.01
CA ALA A 70 3.33 9.75 24.15
C ALA A 70 2.85 9.10 25.47
N GLN A 71 3.67 9.20 26.52
CA GLN A 71 3.34 8.85 27.90
C GLN A 71 3.24 10.07 28.82
N SER A 72 3.69 11.23 28.33
CA SER A 72 3.59 12.53 28.97
C SER A 72 3.51 13.62 27.90
N ASN A 73 3.41 14.89 28.30
CA ASN A 73 3.67 15.99 27.38
C ASN A 73 5.11 15.86 26.83
N CYS A 74 5.23 15.93 25.52
CA CYS A 74 6.50 15.72 24.83
C CYS A 74 6.88 16.93 23.96
N VAL A 75 8.18 17.19 23.88
CA VAL A 75 8.78 18.07 22.87
C VAL A 75 9.59 17.19 21.91
N ILE A 76 9.27 17.26 20.64
CA ILE A 76 9.94 16.47 19.61
C ILE A 76 10.51 17.36 18.51
N SER A 77 11.60 16.92 17.90
CA SER A 77 12.17 17.51 16.68
C SER A 77 12.02 16.52 15.53
N ILE A 78 11.23 16.90 14.52
CA ILE A 78 10.91 16.08 13.36
C ILE A 78 10.96 16.92 12.07
N LYS A 79 11.39 16.31 10.95
CA LYS A 79 11.29 16.93 9.63
C LYS A 79 9.82 16.97 9.22
N LEU A 80 9.36 18.14 8.77
CA LEU A 80 8.06 18.32 8.13
C LEU A 80 8.25 18.52 6.63
N ASP A 81 7.23 18.16 5.85
CA ASP A 81 7.26 18.28 4.41
C ASP A 81 5.82 18.37 3.89
N ASP A 82 5.51 19.45 3.18
CA ASP A 82 4.15 19.75 2.71
C ASP A 82 3.60 18.71 1.73
N ALA A 83 4.48 17.98 1.01
CA ALA A 83 4.09 16.87 0.15
C ALA A 83 3.41 15.71 0.91
N TYR A 84 3.58 15.65 2.23
CA TYR A 84 2.98 14.64 3.09
C TYR A 84 1.74 15.13 3.85
N ILE A 85 1.26 16.35 3.59
CA ILE A 85 -0.02 16.82 4.17
C ILE A 85 -1.15 15.98 3.59
N PRO A 86 -1.92 15.27 4.45
CA PRO A 86 -3.00 14.40 3.95
C PRO A 86 -4.10 15.21 3.25
N GLN A 87 -4.46 14.82 2.02
CA GLN A 87 -5.63 15.40 1.32
C GLN A 87 -6.95 14.89 1.93
N VAL A 88 -6.94 13.66 2.45
CA VAL A 88 -8.02 13.07 3.24
C VAL A 88 -7.44 12.70 4.60
N LEU A 89 -8.00 13.25 5.68
CA LEU A 89 -7.50 13.01 7.03
C LEU A 89 -7.81 11.58 7.47
N PRO A 90 -6.85 10.82 8.04
CA PRO A 90 -7.08 9.49 8.54
C PRO A 90 -8.11 9.48 9.68
N THR A 91 -9.05 8.54 9.62
CA THR A 91 -10.06 8.34 10.67
C THR A 91 -10.32 6.87 10.90
N GLY A 92 -10.52 6.48 12.17
CA GLY A 92 -10.93 5.13 12.53
C GLY A 92 -12.44 4.92 12.31
N LYS A 93 -12.82 3.84 11.65
CA LYS A 93 -14.22 3.46 11.37
C LYS A 93 -14.46 2.02 11.80
N THR A 94 -15.55 1.79 12.48
CA THR A 94 -16.03 0.41 12.77
C THR A 94 -16.49 -0.24 11.47
N ALA A 95 -16.03 -1.46 11.22
CA ALA A 95 -16.31 -2.21 10.01
C ALA A 95 -16.77 -3.63 10.31
N ASN A 96 -17.73 -4.11 9.54
CA ASN A 96 -18.19 -5.49 9.55
C ASN A 96 -17.64 -6.24 8.34
N PHE A 97 -17.30 -7.50 8.51
CA PHE A 97 -16.93 -8.39 7.43
C PHE A 97 -18.15 -8.70 6.56
N ILE A 98 -17.98 -8.73 5.24
CA ILE A 98 -19.02 -9.05 4.25
C ILE A 98 -18.75 -10.38 3.58
N SER A 99 -17.58 -10.54 3.00
CA SER A 99 -17.22 -11.74 2.25
C SER A 99 -15.72 -11.84 2.01
N ARG A 100 -15.28 -13.04 1.67
CA ARG A 100 -13.92 -13.27 1.14
C ARG A 100 -13.98 -14.22 -0.06
N VAL A 101 -13.09 -13.99 -1.02
CA VAL A 101 -13.00 -14.79 -2.25
C VAL A 101 -11.53 -15.10 -2.54
N SER A 102 -11.23 -16.35 -2.87
CA SER A 102 -9.89 -16.77 -3.30
C SER A 102 -9.59 -16.23 -4.70
N LEU A 103 -8.46 -15.55 -4.87
CA LEU A 103 -7.94 -15.11 -6.16
C LEU A 103 -6.85 -16.04 -6.66
N THR A 104 -5.98 -16.50 -5.75
CA THR A 104 -4.98 -17.55 -5.97
C THR A 104 -4.96 -18.48 -4.76
N HIS A 105 -4.04 -19.45 -4.72
CA HIS A 105 -3.90 -20.35 -3.57
C HIS A 105 -3.57 -19.63 -2.24
N ASP A 106 -2.97 -18.45 -2.29
CA ASP A 106 -2.53 -17.68 -1.12
C ASP A 106 -2.92 -16.19 -1.14
N LEU A 107 -3.51 -15.67 -2.21
CA LEU A 107 -4.03 -14.29 -2.32
C LEU A 107 -5.55 -14.32 -2.35
N TRP A 108 -6.19 -13.65 -1.37
CA TRP A 108 -7.64 -13.58 -1.26
C TRP A 108 -8.11 -12.12 -1.20
N GLU A 109 -9.29 -11.87 -1.77
CA GLU A 109 -10.04 -10.62 -1.60
C GLU A 109 -10.90 -10.70 -0.35
N PHE A 110 -10.89 -9.63 0.46
CA PHE A 110 -11.72 -9.44 1.64
C PHE A 110 -12.53 -8.17 1.49
N ARG A 111 -13.84 -8.24 1.77
CA ARG A 111 -14.76 -7.12 1.72
C ARG A 111 -15.27 -6.79 3.10
N PHE A 112 -15.25 -5.50 3.44
CA PHE A 112 -15.76 -4.97 4.70
C PHE A 112 -16.72 -3.82 4.42
N GLN A 113 -17.65 -3.60 5.35
CA GLN A 113 -18.64 -2.55 5.29
C GLN A 113 -18.54 -1.65 6.51
N THR A 114 -18.41 -0.34 6.28
CA THR A 114 -18.56 0.69 7.30
C THR A 114 -19.92 1.40 7.16
N ARG A 115 -20.37 2.05 8.22
CA ARG A 115 -21.58 2.87 8.17
C ARG A 115 -21.35 4.16 7.37
N ASP A 116 -20.15 4.76 7.54
CA ASP A 116 -19.76 5.98 6.88
C ASP A 116 -19.12 5.69 5.51
N PRO A 117 -19.12 6.66 4.58
CA PRO A 117 -18.45 6.54 3.30
C PRO A 117 -16.99 6.09 3.42
N ALA A 118 -16.53 5.29 2.46
CA ALA A 118 -15.13 4.96 2.27
C ALA A 118 -14.45 6.10 1.51
N SER A 119 -13.70 6.96 2.21
CA SER A 119 -13.05 8.16 1.67
C SER A 119 -11.54 7.97 1.65
N PHE A 120 -10.96 7.89 0.46
CA PHE A 120 -9.53 7.73 0.23
C PHE A 120 -9.19 8.06 -1.23
N LEU A 121 -7.90 8.19 -1.55
CA LEU A 121 -7.42 8.32 -2.93
C LEU A 121 -6.97 6.96 -3.45
N PRO A 122 -7.21 6.64 -4.75
CA PRO A 122 -6.78 5.38 -5.33
C PRO A 122 -5.27 5.13 -5.16
N GLY A 123 -4.90 3.95 -4.65
CA GLY A 123 -3.52 3.60 -4.31
C GLY A 123 -3.19 3.65 -2.80
N GLN A 124 -4.00 4.32 -1.99
CA GLN A 124 -3.78 4.41 -0.55
C GLN A 124 -4.06 3.09 0.19
N TYR A 125 -3.56 2.97 1.43
CA TYR A 125 -3.78 1.84 2.32
C TYR A 125 -4.50 2.25 3.62
N ALA A 126 -5.03 1.24 4.30
CA ALA A 126 -5.62 1.34 5.62
C ALA A 126 -4.84 0.52 6.64
N LYS A 127 -4.95 0.90 7.92
CA LYS A 127 -4.59 0.04 9.06
C LYS A 127 -5.84 -0.72 9.49
N LEU A 128 -5.84 -2.01 9.32
CA LEU A 128 -6.92 -2.90 9.75
C LEU A 128 -6.61 -3.45 11.15
N HIS A 129 -7.44 -3.11 12.12
CA HIS A 129 -7.43 -3.71 13.45
C HIS A 129 -8.31 -4.96 13.42
N ILE A 130 -7.70 -6.09 13.65
CA ILE A 130 -8.34 -7.42 13.58
C ILE A 130 -8.53 -7.94 15.01
N PRO A 131 -9.75 -8.33 15.39
CA PRO A 131 -10.01 -8.85 16.72
C PRO A 131 -9.12 -10.05 17.07
N GLY A 132 -8.46 -10.00 18.22
CA GLY A 132 -7.54 -11.04 18.68
C GLY A 132 -6.12 -10.96 18.12
N VAL A 133 -5.82 -9.96 17.30
CA VAL A 133 -4.47 -9.72 16.72
C VAL A 133 -3.83 -8.52 17.40
N SER A 134 -2.55 -8.66 17.76
CA SER A 134 -1.79 -7.58 18.38
C SER A 134 -1.41 -6.51 17.36
N GLY A 135 -1.93 -5.29 17.55
CA GLY A 135 -1.68 -4.14 16.68
C GLY A 135 -2.32 -4.26 15.28
N PRO A 136 -2.42 -3.16 14.55
CA PRO A 136 -3.00 -3.16 13.21
C PRO A 136 -2.05 -3.74 12.17
N ARG A 137 -2.62 -4.12 11.02
CA ARG A 137 -1.88 -4.47 9.80
C ARG A 137 -2.26 -3.53 8.68
N SER A 138 -1.26 -3.11 7.89
CA SER A 138 -1.47 -2.23 6.74
C SER A 138 -1.88 -3.05 5.51
N TYR A 139 -3.00 -2.69 4.90
CA TYR A 139 -3.51 -3.27 3.66
C TYR A 139 -3.98 -2.18 2.72
N SER A 140 -3.53 -2.23 1.47
CA SER A 140 -3.97 -1.29 0.45
C SER A 140 -5.39 -1.59 -0.01
N MET A 141 -6.18 -0.53 -0.26
CA MET A 141 -7.50 -0.67 -0.84
C MET A 141 -7.40 -1.14 -2.29
N ALA A 142 -8.31 -2.04 -2.69
CA ALA A 142 -8.41 -2.58 -4.05
C ALA A 142 -9.65 -2.04 -4.81
N ASN A 143 -10.30 -1.02 -4.28
CA ASN A 143 -11.42 -0.31 -4.89
C ASN A 143 -11.19 1.20 -4.85
N THR A 144 -12.11 1.99 -5.37
CA THR A 144 -12.14 3.45 -5.25
C THR A 144 -13.01 3.90 -4.08
N ALA A 145 -12.88 5.19 -3.71
CA ALA A 145 -13.73 5.82 -2.71
C ALA A 145 -15.22 5.68 -3.09
N ASN A 146 -16.09 5.50 -2.11
CA ASN A 146 -17.50 5.30 -2.38
C ASN A 146 -18.39 5.70 -1.20
N ASN A 147 -19.63 6.07 -1.51
CA ASN A 147 -20.62 6.49 -0.51
C ASN A 147 -21.25 5.33 0.25
N ASN A 148 -21.06 4.11 -0.22
CA ASN A 148 -21.64 2.91 0.39
C ASN A 148 -20.85 2.39 1.59
N GLY A 149 -19.65 2.92 1.83
CA GLY A 149 -18.75 2.47 2.89
C GLY A 149 -18.13 1.09 2.62
N LEU A 150 -18.00 0.70 1.36
CA LEU A 150 -17.38 -0.56 0.95
C LEU A 150 -15.85 -0.43 0.90
N TRP A 151 -15.17 -1.32 1.60
CA TRP A 151 -13.71 -1.46 1.61
C TRP A 151 -13.32 -2.83 1.08
N ILE A 152 -12.43 -2.86 0.10
CA ILE A 152 -11.93 -4.10 -0.51
C ILE A 152 -10.42 -4.16 -0.30
N PHE A 153 -9.94 -5.29 0.23
CA PHE A 153 -8.52 -5.56 0.42
C PHE A 153 -8.13 -6.87 -0.26
N GLN A 154 -6.98 -6.92 -0.90
CA GLN A 154 -6.39 -8.15 -1.40
C GLN A 154 -5.22 -8.53 -0.49
N ILE A 155 -5.40 -9.60 0.26
CA ILE A 155 -4.48 -10.01 1.32
C ILE A 155 -3.83 -11.33 0.96
N LYS A 156 -2.49 -11.35 1.00
CA LYS A 156 -1.71 -12.56 0.80
C LYS A 156 -1.52 -13.27 2.13
N ARG A 157 -1.75 -14.60 2.15
CA ARG A 157 -1.53 -15.45 3.32
C ARG A 157 -0.04 -15.48 3.64
N VAL A 158 0.31 -15.18 4.88
CA VAL A 158 1.66 -15.31 5.42
C VAL A 158 1.70 -16.57 6.28
N HIS A 159 2.69 -17.43 6.07
CA HIS A 159 2.89 -18.62 6.90
C HIS A 159 3.13 -18.20 8.35
N ASP A 160 2.37 -18.78 9.29
CA ASP A 160 2.38 -18.43 10.72
C ASP A 160 2.09 -16.95 11.04
N GLY A 161 1.52 -16.20 10.08
CA GLY A 161 1.13 -14.81 10.29
C GLY A 161 -0.12 -14.72 11.17
N GLU A 162 0.00 -14.06 12.33
CA GLU A 162 -1.11 -13.89 13.30
C GLU A 162 -2.39 -13.36 12.63
N ALA A 163 -2.28 -12.25 11.90
CA ALA A 163 -3.41 -11.62 11.21
C ALA A 163 -4.02 -12.51 10.12
N THR A 164 -3.18 -13.11 9.28
CA THR A 164 -3.65 -13.96 8.19
C THR A 164 -4.20 -15.28 8.69
N THR A 165 -3.75 -15.80 9.83
CA THR A 165 -4.35 -16.96 10.48
C THR A 165 -5.81 -16.67 10.84
N VAL A 166 -6.10 -15.52 11.47
CA VAL A 166 -7.47 -15.13 11.81
C VAL A 166 -8.29 -14.89 10.53
N LEU A 167 -7.79 -14.08 9.59
CA LEU A 167 -8.55 -13.69 8.40
C LEU A 167 -8.91 -14.86 7.47
N PHE A 168 -8.04 -15.86 7.37
CA PHE A 168 -8.23 -16.97 6.43
C PHE A 168 -8.94 -18.17 7.02
N ASN A 169 -8.85 -18.40 8.33
CA ASN A 169 -9.31 -19.62 8.97
C ASN A 169 -10.55 -19.43 9.82
N ASP A 170 -10.71 -18.26 10.49
CA ASP A 170 -11.78 -18.02 11.44
C ASP A 170 -13.12 -17.67 10.75
N ASP A 171 -14.20 -17.84 11.51
CA ASP A 171 -15.46 -17.18 11.21
C ASP A 171 -15.32 -15.69 11.55
N LEU A 172 -15.60 -14.84 10.56
CA LEU A 172 -15.43 -13.39 10.65
C LEU A 172 -16.76 -12.64 10.80
N GLU A 173 -17.90 -13.31 10.64
CA GLU A 173 -19.23 -12.66 10.54
C GLU A 173 -19.61 -11.90 11.81
N GLU A 174 -19.26 -12.43 12.98
CA GLU A 174 -19.56 -11.79 14.27
C GLU A 174 -18.42 -10.89 14.79
N LYS A 175 -17.30 -10.81 14.07
CA LYS A 175 -16.15 -10.01 14.49
C LYS A 175 -16.29 -8.55 14.06
N VAL A 176 -16.00 -7.64 14.99
CA VAL A 176 -16.01 -6.20 14.73
C VAL A 176 -14.59 -5.75 14.48
N PHE A 177 -14.35 -5.21 13.29
CA PHE A 177 -13.07 -4.67 12.85
C PHE A 177 -13.02 -3.16 13.01
N THR A 178 -11.83 -2.59 13.02
CA THR A 178 -11.66 -1.15 12.83
C THR A 178 -10.75 -0.90 11.64
N ILE A 179 -11.20 -0.07 10.72
CA ILE A 179 -10.42 0.42 9.57
C ILE A 179 -9.99 1.84 9.90
N ASP A 180 -8.70 2.06 10.05
CA ASP A 180 -8.10 3.37 10.24
C ASP A 180 -7.41 3.78 8.93
N ALA A 181 -7.95 4.77 8.24
CA ALA A 181 -7.58 5.14 6.88
C ALA A 181 -7.89 6.62 6.58
N PRO A 182 -7.30 7.18 5.48
CA PRO A 182 -6.33 6.58 4.59
C PRO A 182 -4.87 6.96 4.92
N TYR A 183 -3.93 6.21 4.37
CA TYR A 183 -2.49 6.46 4.46
C TYR A 183 -1.82 6.25 3.09
N SER A 184 -0.61 6.68 2.90
CA SER A 184 0.27 6.72 1.72
C SER A 184 0.16 8.01 0.91
N ILE A 185 1.32 8.38 0.35
CA ILE A 185 1.44 9.44 -0.68
C ILE A 185 1.58 8.85 -2.09
N ALA A 186 1.71 7.52 -2.21
CA ALA A 186 1.78 6.81 -3.50
C ALA A 186 0.36 6.54 -4.03
N HIS A 187 -0.41 7.59 -4.23
CA HIS A 187 -1.77 7.54 -4.76
C HIS A 187 -1.82 8.15 -6.16
N LEU A 188 -2.90 7.88 -6.89
CA LEU A 188 -3.14 8.44 -8.21
C LEU A 188 -3.13 9.98 -8.17
N ASP A 189 -2.32 10.58 -9.01
CA ASP A 189 -2.37 12.03 -9.24
C ASP A 189 -3.51 12.35 -10.24
N ALA A 190 -4.60 12.90 -9.72
CA ALA A 190 -5.75 13.26 -10.52
C ALA A 190 -5.49 14.43 -11.48
N ASN A 191 -4.39 15.16 -11.31
CA ASN A 191 -4.02 16.28 -12.20
C ASN A 191 -3.09 15.85 -13.33
N SER A 192 -2.49 14.64 -13.24
CA SER A 192 -1.62 14.12 -14.30
C SER A 192 -2.42 13.79 -15.55
N THR A 193 -1.84 14.11 -16.69
CA THR A 193 -2.36 13.72 -18.02
C THR A 193 -1.55 12.60 -18.65
N ASN A 194 -0.57 12.05 -17.92
CA ASN A 194 0.29 10.96 -18.37
C ASN A 194 -0.46 9.63 -18.44
N ASP A 195 0.04 8.71 -19.24
CA ASP A 195 -0.41 7.33 -19.25
C ASP A 195 0.13 6.61 -18.00
N VAL A 196 -0.61 5.64 -17.48
CA VAL A 196 -0.33 5.00 -16.20
C VAL A 196 0.26 3.61 -16.39
N VAL A 197 1.42 3.38 -15.82
CA VAL A 197 2.09 2.07 -15.78
C VAL A 197 2.04 1.55 -14.34
N CYS A 198 1.17 0.58 -14.10
CA CYS A 198 1.05 -0.11 -12.82
C CYS A 198 1.96 -1.35 -12.78
N ILE A 199 2.75 -1.49 -11.72
CA ILE A 199 3.67 -2.61 -11.52
C ILE A 199 3.44 -3.21 -10.14
N ALA A 200 2.97 -4.45 -10.12
CA ALA A 200 2.55 -5.13 -8.90
C ALA A 200 3.29 -6.46 -8.69
N GLY A 201 3.45 -6.85 -7.42
CA GLY A 201 3.89 -8.21 -7.04
C GLY A 201 3.09 -8.71 -5.83
N GLY A 202 2.50 -9.89 -5.93
CA GLY A 202 1.69 -10.47 -4.87
C GLY A 202 0.52 -9.54 -4.46
N SER A 203 0.38 -9.23 -3.16
CA SER A 203 -0.65 -8.32 -2.65
C SER A 203 -0.49 -6.86 -3.08
N GLY A 204 0.65 -6.50 -3.72
CA GLY A 204 0.81 -5.20 -4.40
C GLY A 204 -0.20 -4.99 -5.53
N LEU A 205 -0.94 -6.02 -5.91
CA LEU A 205 -2.04 -5.92 -6.86
C LEU A 205 -3.15 -4.97 -6.37
N ALA A 206 -3.46 -4.97 -5.08
CA ALA A 206 -4.56 -4.17 -4.50
C ALA A 206 -4.49 -2.67 -4.84
N PRO A 207 -3.40 -1.93 -4.52
CA PRO A 207 -3.34 -0.51 -4.84
C PRO A 207 -3.31 -0.28 -6.35
N MET A 208 -2.77 -1.18 -7.15
CA MET A 208 -2.77 -1.04 -8.61
C MET A 208 -4.17 -1.17 -9.20
N VAL A 209 -4.97 -2.09 -8.71
CA VAL A 209 -6.41 -2.21 -9.08
C VAL A 209 -7.15 -0.93 -8.72
N SER A 210 -6.93 -0.40 -7.51
CA SER A 210 -7.53 0.87 -7.08
C SER A 210 -7.15 2.03 -8.01
N ILE A 211 -5.87 2.16 -8.37
CA ILE A 211 -5.37 3.18 -9.30
C ILE A 211 -6.01 3.05 -10.69
N LEU A 212 -6.06 1.83 -11.23
CA LEU A 212 -6.64 1.56 -12.56
C LEU A 212 -8.13 1.90 -12.61
N CYS A 213 -8.89 1.56 -11.55
CA CYS A 213 -10.28 2.02 -11.42
C CYS A 213 -10.38 3.55 -11.36
N GLY A 214 -9.48 4.20 -10.60
CA GLY A 214 -9.43 5.67 -10.53
C GLY A 214 -9.11 6.32 -11.87
N VAL A 215 -8.20 5.75 -12.66
CA VAL A 215 -7.92 6.23 -14.04
C VAL A 215 -9.16 6.13 -14.92
N ALA A 216 -9.88 5.01 -14.87
CA ALA A 216 -11.11 4.83 -15.62
C ALA A 216 -12.23 5.82 -15.20
N GLU A 217 -12.35 6.09 -13.88
CA GLU A 217 -13.29 7.08 -13.36
C GLU A 217 -12.96 8.51 -13.83
N LEU A 218 -11.66 8.90 -13.84
CA LEU A 218 -11.22 10.25 -14.20
C LEU A 218 -11.30 10.50 -15.71
N HIS A 219 -10.92 9.52 -16.52
CA HIS A 219 -10.72 9.72 -17.97
C HIS A 219 -11.78 9.01 -18.83
N GLY A 220 -12.66 8.20 -18.22
CA GLY A 220 -13.71 7.45 -18.93
C GLY A 220 -13.19 6.29 -19.80
N LYS A 221 -11.87 6.05 -19.81
CA LYS A 221 -11.20 4.97 -20.55
C LYS A 221 -9.85 4.67 -19.93
N ALA A 222 -9.47 3.38 -19.91
CA ALA A 222 -8.16 2.92 -19.50
C ALA A 222 -7.25 2.52 -20.68
N ASP A 223 -7.49 3.03 -21.89
CA ASP A 223 -6.58 2.88 -23.05
C ASP A 223 -5.15 3.38 -22.71
N ARG A 224 -5.05 4.14 -21.62
CA ARG A 224 -3.87 4.81 -21.09
C ARG A 224 -3.26 4.11 -19.89
N ALA A 225 -3.62 2.86 -19.63
CA ALA A 225 -3.15 2.14 -18.47
C ALA A 225 -2.75 0.70 -18.78
N VAL A 226 -1.62 0.25 -18.20
CA VAL A 226 -1.13 -1.12 -18.27
C VAL A 226 -0.79 -1.63 -16.88
N LEU A 227 -1.09 -2.91 -16.61
CA LEU A 227 -0.76 -3.61 -15.38
C LEU A 227 0.27 -4.72 -15.66
N TYR A 228 1.50 -4.53 -15.20
CA TYR A 228 2.50 -5.59 -15.13
C TYR A 228 2.42 -6.26 -13.76
N TYR A 229 2.24 -7.58 -13.75
CA TYR A 229 2.10 -8.35 -12.52
C TYR A 229 3.18 -9.41 -12.39
N GLY A 230 4.10 -9.21 -11.45
CA GLY A 230 5.15 -10.19 -11.12
C GLY A 230 4.59 -11.32 -10.28
N ALA A 231 4.61 -12.52 -10.83
CA ALA A 231 4.25 -13.77 -10.17
C ALA A 231 5.43 -14.75 -10.20
N ARG A 232 5.51 -15.69 -9.25
CA ARG A 232 6.54 -16.74 -9.29
C ARG A 232 6.19 -17.80 -10.34
N SER A 233 5.01 -18.35 -10.22
CA SER A 233 4.49 -19.42 -11.06
C SER A 233 3.08 -19.10 -11.58
N ARG A 234 2.52 -19.95 -12.40
CA ARG A 234 1.12 -19.84 -12.87
C ARG A 234 0.10 -19.85 -11.72
N ASN A 235 0.40 -20.56 -10.62
CA ASN A 235 -0.49 -20.64 -9.46
C ASN A 235 -0.60 -19.31 -8.70
N ASP A 236 0.35 -18.39 -8.92
CA ASP A 236 0.36 -17.05 -8.33
C ASP A 236 -0.31 -16.00 -9.25
N VAL A 237 -0.70 -16.36 -10.48
CA VAL A 237 -1.36 -15.45 -11.43
C VAL A 237 -2.85 -15.36 -11.13
N VAL A 238 -3.34 -14.15 -10.98
CA VAL A 238 -4.77 -13.88 -10.83
C VAL A 238 -5.46 -14.04 -12.18
N ASP A 239 -6.60 -14.75 -12.20
CA ASP A 239 -7.39 -14.97 -13.43
C ASP A 239 -7.81 -13.59 -14.01
N PRO A 240 -7.55 -13.30 -15.30
CA PRO A 240 -8.00 -12.06 -15.94
C PRO A 240 -9.52 -11.81 -15.82
N ASN A 241 -10.33 -12.86 -15.76
CA ASN A 241 -11.78 -12.73 -15.59
C ASN A 241 -12.16 -12.08 -14.24
N TYR A 242 -11.30 -12.17 -13.23
CA TYR A 242 -11.51 -11.50 -11.94
C TYR A 242 -11.67 -9.98 -12.14
N PHE A 243 -10.82 -9.38 -12.96
CA PHE A 243 -10.84 -7.93 -13.17
C PHE A 243 -12.16 -7.44 -13.77
N SER A 244 -12.80 -8.24 -14.61
CA SER A 244 -14.12 -7.94 -15.18
C SER A 244 -15.24 -7.91 -14.13
N SER A 245 -15.01 -8.47 -12.94
CA SER A 245 -15.96 -8.45 -11.82
C SER A 245 -15.82 -7.24 -10.90
N ILE A 246 -14.77 -6.43 -11.09
CA ILE A 246 -14.47 -5.26 -10.24
C ILE A 246 -15.24 -4.05 -10.76
N PRO A 247 -16.10 -3.43 -9.96
CA PRO A 247 -16.78 -2.19 -10.37
C PRO A 247 -15.77 -1.08 -10.68
N GLY A 248 -15.90 -0.47 -11.85
CA GLY A 248 -15.02 0.62 -12.31
C GLY A 248 -13.72 0.19 -12.96
N PHE A 249 -13.39 -1.12 -13.01
CA PHE A 249 -12.25 -1.59 -13.76
C PHE A 249 -12.56 -1.59 -15.26
N ASP A 250 -11.69 -0.96 -16.07
CA ASP A 250 -11.87 -0.96 -17.52
C ASP A 250 -11.38 -2.28 -18.14
N PRO A 251 -12.23 -3.03 -18.86
CA PRO A 251 -11.87 -4.30 -19.49
C PRO A 251 -10.79 -4.16 -20.58
N HIS A 252 -10.52 -2.95 -21.09
CA HIS A 252 -9.45 -2.68 -22.06
C HIS A 252 -8.08 -2.48 -21.40
N THR A 253 -8.00 -2.44 -20.07
CA THR A 253 -6.72 -2.39 -19.35
C THR A 253 -5.87 -3.61 -19.73
N GLN A 254 -4.67 -3.37 -20.24
CA GLN A 254 -3.74 -4.45 -20.56
C GLN A 254 -3.20 -5.07 -19.27
N TYR A 255 -3.41 -6.36 -19.06
CA TYR A 255 -2.84 -7.14 -17.96
C TYR A 255 -1.74 -8.07 -18.45
N VAL A 256 -0.53 -7.89 -17.92
CA VAL A 256 0.68 -8.61 -18.35
C VAL A 256 1.31 -9.33 -17.15
N PRO A 257 0.98 -10.61 -16.89
CA PRO A 257 1.69 -11.40 -15.89
C PRO A 257 3.11 -11.74 -16.38
N VAL A 258 4.10 -11.60 -15.49
CA VAL A 258 5.51 -11.93 -15.71
C VAL A 258 5.93 -12.99 -14.70
N LEU A 259 6.37 -14.18 -15.19
CA LEU A 259 6.69 -15.32 -14.34
C LEU A 259 8.19 -15.41 -14.07
N SER A 260 8.60 -15.32 -12.78
CA SER A 260 10.01 -15.45 -12.42
C SER A 260 10.50 -16.90 -12.33
N GLU A 261 9.60 -17.86 -12.07
CA GLU A 261 9.90 -19.28 -11.88
C GLU A 261 8.90 -20.14 -12.67
N PRO A 262 8.90 -20.07 -14.03
CA PRO A 262 8.00 -20.88 -14.83
C PRO A 262 8.32 -22.37 -14.68
N GLU A 263 7.29 -23.23 -14.65
CA GLU A 263 7.49 -24.68 -14.60
C GLU A 263 8.23 -25.16 -15.85
N PRO A 264 9.22 -26.07 -15.71
CA PRO A 264 9.94 -26.63 -16.86
C PRO A 264 8.96 -27.35 -17.81
N GLY A 265 8.96 -26.96 -19.09
CA GLY A 265 8.10 -27.58 -20.11
C GLY A 265 6.66 -27.08 -20.13
N SER A 266 6.26 -26.15 -19.30
CA SER A 266 5.00 -25.42 -19.47
C SER A 266 5.12 -24.51 -20.69
N ASP A 267 4.08 -24.51 -21.57
CA ASP A 267 3.91 -23.43 -22.55
C ASP A 267 3.72 -22.11 -21.78
N ALA A 268 4.84 -21.45 -21.49
CA ALA A 268 4.82 -20.10 -20.92
C ALA A 268 4.37 -19.14 -22.03
N SER A 269 3.06 -19.09 -22.28
CA SER A 269 2.47 -18.11 -23.20
C SER A 269 2.49 -16.72 -22.55
N GLY A 270 3.70 -16.18 -22.31
CA GLY A 270 3.86 -14.86 -21.68
C GLY A 270 5.30 -14.58 -21.27
N PRO A 271 5.58 -13.36 -20.79
CA PRO A 271 6.90 -12.96 -20.32
C PRO A 271 7.40 -13.80 -19.15
N THR A 272 8.69 -14.16 -19.19
CA THR A 272 9.39 -14.87 -18.11
C THR A 272 10.59 -14.08 -17.63
N GLY A 273 11.08 -14.37 -16.43
CA GLY A 273 12.16 -13.63 -15.76
C GLY A 273 11.63 -12.64 -14.74
N PHE A 274 12.51 -11.78 -14.25
CA PHE A 274 12.08 -10.75 -13.31
C PHE A 274 11.38 -9.58 -14.01
N ILE A 275 10.40 -9.00 -13.32
CA ILE A 275 9.56 -7.94 -13.89
C ILE A 275 10.37 -6.73 -14.39
N HIS A 276 11.44 -6.33 -13.71
CA HIS A 276 12.30 -5.21 -14.13
C HIS A 276 13.07 -5.50 -15.43
N GLU A 277 13.41 -6.78 -15.70
CA GLU A 277 14.04 -7.20 -16.95
C GLU A 277 13.06 -7.10 -18.12
N HIS A 278 11.79 -7.52 -17.88
CA HIS A 278 10.75 -7.40 -18.89
C HIS A 278 10.43 -5.94 -19.23
N LEU A 279 10.38 -5.05 -18.24
CA LEU A 279 10.16 -3.62 -18.47
C LEU A 279 11.25 -2.99 -19.35
N GLY A 280 12.48 -3.51 -19.31
CA GLY A 280 13.57 -3.05 -20.15
C GLY A 280 13.30 -3.18 -21.65
N VAL A 281 12.46 -4.13 -22.05
CA VAL A 281 12.08 -4.35 -23.46
C VAL A 281 10.64 -3.93 -23.78
N ALA A 282 9.78 -3.86 -22.78
CA ALA A 282 8.35 -3.57 -22.96
C ALA A 282 8.04 -2.07 -22.99
N LEU A 283 8.83 -1.26 -22.26
CA LEU A 283 8.62 0.19 -22.21
C LEU A 283 9.17 0.87 -23.47
N PRO A 284 8.50 1.95 -23.94
CA PRO A 284 9.02 2.76 -25.04
C PRO A 284 10.34 3.44 -24.66
N GLU A 285 11.12 3.93 -25.65
CA GLU A 285 12.34 4.68 -25.39
C GLU A 285 12.05 5.99 -24.65
N ASP A 286 11.04 6.72 -25.11
CA ASP A 286 10.55 7.93 -24.44
C ASP A 286 9.43 7.59 -23.45
N CYS A 287 9.70 7.77 -22.17
CA CYS A 287 8.76 7.58 -21.08
C CYS A 287 8.28 8.90 -20.45
N SER A 288 8.51 10.05 -21.07
CA SER A 288 8.18 11.38 -20.52
C SER A 288 6.69 11.57 -20.27
N GLY A 289 5.83 10.85 -21.00
CA GLY A 289 4.37 10.85 -20.86
C GLY A 289 3.83 9.71 -19.98
N LEU A 290 4.65 9.08 -19.14
CA LEU A 290 4.24 7.94 -18.31
C LEU A 290 4.39 8.25 -16.82
N ASP A 291 3.40 7.87 -16.03
CA ASP A 291 3.51 7.80 -14.57
C ASP A 291 3.56 6.35 -14.11
N PHE A 292 4.50 6.04 -13.23
CA PHE A 292 4.78 4.69 -12.76
C PHE A 292 4.29 4.52 -11.32
N TYR A 293 3.42 3.55 -11.10
CA TYR A 293 2.92 3.16 -9.78
C TYR A 293 3.38 1.74 -9.44
N LEU A 294 4.09 1.59 -8.32
CA LEU A 294 4.70 0.31 -7.93
C LEU A 294 4.24 -0.11 -6.54
N ALA A 295 3.86 -1.38 -6.39
CA ALA A 295 3.63 -1.95 -5.06
C ALA A 295 4.00 -3.43 -4.99
N GLY A 296 4.53 -3.84 -3.84
CA GLY A 296 4.86 -5.23 -3.58
C GLY A 296 6.08 -5.44 -2.70
N PRO A 297 6.71 -6.63 -2.77
CA PRO A 297 7.87 -6.97 -1.96
C PRO A 297 9.04 -6.00 -2.19
N PRO A 298 9.75 -5.57 -1.12
CA PRO A 298 10.85 -4.61 -1.23
C PRO A 298 11.91 -4.95 -2.30
N PRO A 299 12.37 -6.23 -2.45
CA PRO A 299 13.36 -6.56 -3.48
C PRO A 299 12.88 -6.27 -4.91
N MET A 300 11.59 -6.54 -5.20
CA MET A 300 10.99 -6.26 -6.50
C MET A 300 10.89 -4.75 -6.75
N VAL A 301 10.32 -4.02 -5.79
CA VAL A 301 10.15 -2.56 -5.90
C VAL A 301 11.51 -1.87 -6.05
N ASP A 302 12.52 -2.27 -5.27
CA ASP A 302 13.87 -1.69 -5.35
C ASP A 302 14.57 -2.00 -6.69
N ALA A 303 14.39 -3.21 -7.25
CA ALA A 303 14.93 -3.57 -8.55
C ALA A 303 14.28 -2.77 -9.69
N VAL A 304 12.95 -2.65 -9.69
CA VAL A 304 12.19 -1.86 -10.66
C VAL A 304 12.57 -0.37 -10.56
N ARG A 305 12.61 0.19 -9.35
CA ARG A 305 13.02 1.58 -9.13
C ARG A 305 14.43 1.85 -9.64
N ARG A 306 15.38 0.96 -9.35
CA ARG A 306 16.75 1.08 -9.84
C ARG A 306 16.77 1.11 -11.37
N HIS A 307 16.06 0.20 -12.02
CA HIS A 307 15.95 0.14 -13.48
C HIS A 307 15.34 1.45 -14.05
N LEU A 308 14.20 1.90 -13.51
CA LEU A 308 13.55 3.11 -14.00
C LEU A 308 14.41 4.37 -13.81
N ILE A 309 15.05 4.53 -12.64
CA ILE A 309 15.84 5.74 -12.33
C ILE A 309 17.20 5.72 -13.03
N LEU A 310 17.94 4.59 -12.97
CA LEU A 310 19.34 4.57 -13.45
C LEU A 310 19.45 4.22 -14.91
N ASP A 311 18.68 3.26 -15.42
CA ASP A 311 18.80 2.78 -16.80
C ASP A 311 17.89 3.56 -17.74
N ARG A 312 16.68 3.95 -17.28
CA ARG A 312 15.67 4.67 -18.06
C ARG A 312 15.62 6.17 -17.77
N GLN A 313 16.35 6.66 -16.74
CA GLN A 313 16.43 8.07 -16.34
C GLN A 313 15.06 8.74 -16.08
N ILE A 314 14.09 7.95 -15.57
CA ILE A 314 12.77 8.45 -15.22
C ILE A 314 12.87 9.46 -14.07
N PRO A 315 12.27 10.65 -14.18
CA PRO A 315 12.18 11.63 -13.10
C PRO A 315 11.48 11.04 -11.88
N ILE A 316 11.93 11.43 -10.68
CA ILE A 316 11.39 10.88 -9.44
C ILE A 316 9.91 11.26 -9.22
N GLU A 317 9.51 12.37 -9.79
CA GLU A 317 8.14 12.89 -9.75
C GLU A 317 7.13 12.01 -10.50
N GLN A 318 7.60 11.23 -11.49
CA GLN A 318 6.80 10.27 -12.24
C GLN A 318 6.74 8.88 -11.54
N LEU A 319 7.40 8.72 -10.36
CA LEU A 319 7.58 7.43 -9.73
C LEU A 319 6.94 7.39 -8.34
N HIS A 320 5.84 6.65 -8.22
CA HIS A 320 5.06 6.46 -7.00
C HIS A 320 5.18 5.01 -6.54
N TYR A 321 5.51 4.76 -5.26
CA TYR A 321 5.70 3.38 -4.82
C TYR A 321 5.43 3.16 -3.34
N ASP A 322 4.95 1.95 -3.03
CA ASP A 322 4.83 1.42 -1.68
C ASP A 322 5.56 0.07 -1.56
N ARG A 323 6.40 -0.08 -0.54
CA ARG A 323 7.09 -1.33 -0.22
C ARG A 323 6.37 -2.05 0.91
N PHE A 324 6.06 -3.32 0.70
CA PHE A 324 5.35 -4.15 1.68
C PHE A 324 6.37 -4.96 2.49
N PHE A 325 6.66 -4.51 3.72
CA PHE A 325 7.63 -5.10 4.64
C PHE A 325 7.02 -6.23 5.47
#